data_0c356be0c73f8edd3dc2441a5e30d872
#
_entry.id   0c356be0c73f8edd3dc2441a5e30d872
#
_cell.length_a   1.000
_cell.length_b   1.000
_cell.length_c   1.000
_cell.angle_alpha   90.00
_cell.angle_beta   90.00
_cell.angle_gamma   90.00
#
_symmetry.space_group_name_H-M   'P 1'
#
loop_
_entity.id
_entity.type
_entity.pdbx_description
1 polymer ?
#
loop_
_entity_poly.entity_id
_entity_poly.type
_entity_poly.pdbx_seq_one_letter_code
_entity_poly.pdbx_strand_id
1 'polypeptide(L)'
;IKGNDFVSDYMFFSASGSSESSILFDSSSRLEYYEYNGSSKTTQVTTNRVFRDPSAWYHINISIDTTQSTASNRVKFYVNGVQETSLANSTYGAEDFDSLFNNTTAQYIGSTGSGGYFNGLMSYTAFVDGTTYDASYFGETNAATGIWKIKTSPSVTYGTNGFFLKMDTSSPGSDTSGNDNTFTASG
;
A
#
# COMPACT_ATOMS: atom_id res chain seq x y z
N ILE A 1 -6.29 7.41 -1.02
CA ILE A 1 -6.51 7.23 -2.46
C ILE A 1 -7.98 7.34 -2.82
N LYS A 2 -8.24 7.71 -4.05
CA LYS A 2 -9.57 7.82 -4.65
C LYS A 2 -9.48 7.37 -6.09
N GLY A 3 -10.24 6.34 -6.50
CA GLY A 3 -10.29 5.86 -7.89
C GLY A 3 -11.34 6.59 -8.72
N ASN A 4 -11.13 6.67 -10.03
CA ASN A 4 -12.13 7.20 -10.96
C ASN A 4 -13.11 6.12 -11.40
N ASP A 5 -12.64 4.89 -11.54
CA ASP A 5 -13.42 3.67 -11.69
C ASP A 5 -12.67 2.54 -10.97
N PHE A 6 -13.23 1.35 -10.91
CA PHE A 6 -12.62 0.20 -10.23
C PHE A 6 -12.86 -1.08 -11.06
N VAL A 7 -12.68 -0.99 -12.37
CA VAL A 7 -13.02 -2.08 -13.32
C VAL A 7 -11.82 -2.85 -13.87
N SER A 8 -10.60 -2.46 -13.47
CA SER A 8 -9.35 -3.16 -13.82
C SER A 8 -8.39 -3.19 -12.64
N ASP A 9 -7.28 -3.90 -12.79
CA ASP A 9 -6.23 -3.94 -11.77
C ASP A 9 -5.51 -2.59 -11.74
N TYR A 10 -5.63 -1.88 -10.62
CA TYR A 10 -5.04 -0.56 -10.40
C TYR A 10 -3.98 -0.62 -9.34
N MET A 11 -2.71 -0.52 -9.75
CA MET A 11 -1.55 -0.59 -8.87
C MET A 11 -1.39 0.67 -8.04
N PHE A 12 -1.25 0.51 -6.72
CA PHE A 12 -0.87 1.59 -5.83
C PHE A 12 0.63 1.65 -5.62
N PHE A 13 1.20 0.48 -5.37
CA PHE A 13 2.62 0.30 -5.14
C PHE A 13 3.03 -1.06 -5.66
N SER A 14 4.12 -1.12 -6.40
CA SER A 14 4.66 -2.37 -6.93
C SER A 14 6.17 -2.38 -6.95
N ALA A 15 6.73 -3.58 -6.89
CA ALA A 15 8.11 -3.89 -7.23
C ALA A 15 8.06 -4.97 -8.30
N SER A 16 8.60 -4.70 -9.50
CA SER A 16 8.34 -5.51 -10.67
C SER A 16 9.61 -5.82 -11.45
N GLY A 17 9.73 -7.09 -11.87
CA GLY A 17 10.80 -7.65 -12.67
C GLY A 17 10.38 -9.02 -13.22
N SER A 18 11.20 -10.04 -13.05
CA SER A 18 10.83 -11.44 -13.34
C SER A 18 9.88 -12.02 -12.29
N SER A 19 9.84 -11.41 -11.10
CA SER A 19 8.91 -11.62 -10.00
C SER A 19 8.23 -10.31 -9.69
N GLU A 20 7.17 -10.31 -8.90
CA GLU A 20 6.39 -9.11 -8.61
C GLU A 20 5.84 -9.12 -7.18
N SER A 21 5.94 -7.98 -6.51
CA SER A 21 5.19 -7.66 -5.29
C SER A 21 4.25 -6.51 -5.61
N SER A 22 2.96 -6.64 -5.32
CA SER A 22 1.98 -5.61 -5.70
C SER A 22 0.89 -5.40 -4.68
N ILE A 23 0.51 -4.13 -4.54
CA ILE A 23 -0.65 -3.66 -3.79
C ILE A 23 -1.56 -2.93 -4.78
N LEU A 24 -2.81 -3.37 -4.90
CA LEU A 24 -3.72 -2.90 -5.93
C LEU A 24 -5.21 -3.01 -5.52
N PHE A 25 -6.08 -2.42 -6.31
CA PHE A 25 -7.45 -2.91 -6.45
C PHE A 25 -7.51 -3.91 -7.61
N ASP A 26 -8.06 -5.12 -7.34
CA ASP A 26 -8.26 -6.14 -8.35
C ASP A 26 -9.45 -5.80 -9.28
N SER A 27 -9.62 -6.56 -10.36
CA SER A 27 -10.70 -6.41 -11.32
C SER A 27 -12.13 -6.56 -10.74
N SER A 28 -12.23 -7.04 -9.50
CA SER A 28 -13.47 -7.08 -8.72
C SER A 28 -13.60 -5.91 -7.73
N SER A 29 -12.72 -4.91 -7.82
CA SER A 29 -12.67 -3.72 -6.95
C SER A 29 -12.35 -4.05 -5.49
N ARG A 30 -11.55 -5.08 -5.23
CA ARG A 30 -11.12 -5.49 -3.89
C ARG A 30 -9.67 -5.10 -3.67
N LEU A 31 -9.32 -4.70 -2.44
CA LEU A 31 -7.93 -4.48 -2.07
C LEU A 31 -7.19 -5.81 -2.01
N GLU A 32 -6.09 -5.91 -2.74
CA GLU A 32 -5.24 -7.08 -2.81
C GLU A 32 -3.77 -6.71 -2.58
N TYR A 33 -3.07 -7.58 -1.86
CA TYR A 33 -1.62 -7.69 -1.85
C TYR A 33 -1.23 -9.07 -2.34
N TYR A 34 -0.27 -9.14 -3.23
CA TYR A 34 0.31 -10.42 -3.65
C TYR A 34 1.82 -10.36 -3.85
N GLU A 35 2.42 -11.54 -3.74
CA GLU A 35 3.78 -11.85 -4.15
C GLU A 35 3.75 -12.92 -5.25
N TYR A 36 4.38 -12.64 -6.38
CA TYR A 36 4.47 -13.53 -7.54
C TYR A 36 5.93 -13.87 -7.81
N ASN A 37 6.26 -15.17 -7.88
CA ASN A 37 7.62 -15.66 -8.01
C ASN A 37 8.04 -15.96 -9.48
N GLY A 38 7.30 -15.42 -10.46
CA GLY A 38 7.50 -15.72 -11.88
C GLY A 38 6.71 -16.94 -12.39
N SER A 39 6.06 -17.70 -11.50
CA SER A 39 5.26 -18.88 -11.84
C SER A 39 3.88 -18.88 -11.16
N SER A 40 3.81 -18.51 -9.90
CA SER A 40 2.57 -18.50 -9.10
C SER A 40 2.60 -17.41 -8.05
N LYS A 41 1.41 -17.02 -7.56
CA LYS A 41 1.29 -16.18 -6.37
C LYS A 41 1.63 -17.02 -5.13
N THR A 42 2.70 -16.68 -4.44
CA THR A 42 3.15 -17.32 -3.19
C THR A 42 2.50 -16.71 -1.96
N THR A 43 2.13 -15.45 -2.06
CA THR A 43 1.28 -14.72 -1.11
C THR A 43 0.14 -14.11 -1.89
N GLN A 44 -1.08 -14.21 -1.36
CA GLN A 44 -2.25 -13.50 -1.89
C GLN A 44 -3.23 -13.24 -0.75
N VAL A 45 -3.39 -11.98 -0.39
CA VAL A 45 -4.36 -11.54 0.59
C VAL A 45 -5.30 -10.56 -0.08
N THR A 46 -6.61 -10.85 -0.10
CA THR A 46 -7.61 -10.07 -0.81
C THR A 46 -8.81 -9.83 0.11
N THR A 47 -9.31 -8.60 0.17
CA THR A 47 -10.49 -8.28 1.01
C THR A 47 -11.78 -8.82 0.41
N ASN A 48 -12.78 -9.11 1.26
CA ASN A 48 -14.17 -9.25 0.80
C ASN A 48 -14.82 -7.88 0.53
N ARG A 49 -14.33 -6.83 1.19
CA ARG A 49 -14.75 -5.46 0.92
C ARG A 49 -14.48 -5.11 -0.53
N VAL A 50 -15.47 -4.49 -1.17
CA VAL A 50 -15.36 -3.91 -2.51
C VAL A 50 -15.36 -2.39 -2.44
N PHE A 51 -14.57 -1.74 -3.28
CA PHE A 51 -14.35 -0.31 -3.34
C PHE A 51 -14.98 0.22 -4.62
N ARG A 52 -16.22 0.69 -4.56
CA ARG A 52 -17.02 1.07 -5.75
C ARG A 52 -17.49 2.53 -5.74
N ASP A 53 -17.17 3.28 -4.70
CA ASP A 53 -17.51 4.70 -4.64
C ASP A 53 -16.35 5.55 -5.16
N PRO A 54 -16.42 6.05 -6.41
CA PRO A 54 -15.37 6.89 -6.98
C PRO A 54 -15.36 8.31 -6.39
N SER A 55 -16.36 8.69 -5.59
CA SER A 55 -16.39 9.96 -4.88
C SER A 55 -15.66 9.91 -3.54
N ALA A 56 -15.48 8.73 -2.96
CA ALA A 56 -14.89 8.54 -1.65
C ALA A 56 -13.36 8.55 -1.67
N TRP A 57 -12.76 9.15 -0.65
CA TRP A 57 -11.37 8.95 -0.31
C TRP A 57 -11.23 7.80 0.69
N TYR A 58 -10.29 6.91 0.40
CA TYR A 58 -9.93 5.81 1.30
C TYR A 58 -8.52 6.02 1.82
N HIS A 59 -8.35 5.94 3.13
CA HIS A 59 -7.04 5.76 3.75
C HIS A 59 -6.76 4.26 3.80
N ILE A 60 -5.72 3.82 3.11
CA ILE A 60 -5.26 2.44 3.08
C ILE A 60 -3.95 2.37 3.86
N ASN A 61 -3.86 1.48 4.84
CA ASN A 61 -2.62 1.12 5.49
C ASN A 61 -2.45 -0.39 5.41
N ILE A 62 -1.26 -0.83 5.03
CA ILE A 62 -0.92 -2.23 4.91
C ILE A 62 0.34 -2.48 5.73
N SER A 63 0.24 -3.39 6.68
CA SER A 63 1.34 -3.84 7.53
C SER A 63 1.78 -5.21 7.03
N ILE A 64 3.05 -5.32 6.64
CA ILE A 64 3.68 -6.56 6.21
C ILE A 64 4.83 -6.85 7.17
N ASP A 65 4.73 -7.96 7.90
CA ASP A 65 5.74 -8.43 8.86
C ASP A 65 5.93 -9.94 8.69
N THR A 66 6.86 -10.31 7.86
CA THR A 66 7.10 -11.71 7.51
C THR A 66 7.70 -12.53 8.65
N THR A 67 8.22 -11.89 9.71
CA THR A 67 8.81 -12.56 10.88
C THR A 67 7.78 -13.19 11.81
N GLN A 68 6.49 -12.92 11.58
CA GLN A 68 5.42 -13.45 12.42
C GLN A 68 5.25 -14.96 12.26
N SER A 69 5.33 -15.72 13.36
CA SER A 69 5.12 -17.18 13.36
C SER A 69 3.69 -17.56 12.94
N THR A 70 2.69 -16.74 13.32
CA THR A 70 1.31 -16.91 12.88
C THR A 70 1.11 -16.27 11.51
N ALA A 71 0.82 -17.08 10.49
CA ALA A 71 0.73 -16.63 9.10
C ALA A 71 -0.23 -15.45 8.89
N SER A 72 -1.42 -15.46 9.53
CA SER A 72 -2.40 -14.37 9.42
C SER A 72 -1.95 -13.05 10.05
N ASN A 73 -0.87 -13.04 10.81
CA ASN A 73 -0.26 -11.83 11.35
C ASN A 73 0.77 -11.19 10.41
N ARG A 74 1.19 -11.91 9.35
CA ARG A 74 2.21 -11.41 8.41
C ARG A 74 1.71 -10.29 7.51
N VAL A 75 0.40 -10.27 7.21
CA VAL A 75 -0.20 -9.21 6.38
C VAL A 75 -1.50 -8.75 7.02
N LYS A 76 -1.62 -7.45 7.26
CA LYS A 76 -2.83 -6.83 7.81
C LYS A 76 -3.22 -5.63 6.98
N PHE A 77 -4.48 -5.53 6.61
CA PHE A 77 -5.07 -4.39 5.93
C PHE A 77 -5.88 -3.54 6.89
N TYR A 78 -5.78 -2.23 6.73
CA TYR A 78 -6.61 -1.25 7.44
C TYR A 78 -7.21 -0.28 6.42
N VAL A 79 -8.50 -0.04 6.54
CA VAL A 79 -9.22 0.94 5.73
C VAL A 79 -9.88 1.96 6.65
N ASN A 80 -9.54 3.23 6.47
CA ASN A 80 -10.02 4.31 7.32
C ASN A 80 -9.87 3.99 8.83
N GLY A 81 -8.71 3.47 9.21
CA GLY A 81 -8.37 3.13 10.59
C GLY A 81 -8.89 1.79 11.10
N VAL A 82 -9.74 1.09 10.35
CA VAL A 82 -10.33 -0.18 10.77
C VAL A 82 -9.64 -1.35 10.07
N GLN A 83 -9.23 -2.35 10.84
CA GLN A 83 -8.63 -3.57 10.27
C GLN A 83 -9.67 -4.38 9.49
N GLU A 84 -9.32 -4.76 8.27
CA GLU A 84 -10.11 -5.67 7.44
C GLU A 84 -9.79 -7.12 7.82
N THR A 85 -10.73 -7.79 8.47
CA THR A 85 -10.58 -9.19 8.88
C THR A 85 -11.37 -10.16 8.02
N SER A 86 -12.26 -9.65 7.16
CA SER A 86 -13.04 -10.44 6.21
C SER A 86 -12.29 -10.51 4.88
N LEU A 87 -11.71 -11.67 4.56
CA LEU A 87 -10.84 -11.88 3.42
C LEU A 87 -11.45 -12.88 2.44
N ALA A 88 -11.39 -12.56 1.16
CA ALA A 88 -11.77 -13.44 0.07
C ALA A 88 -10.65 -14.43 -0.28
N ASN A 89 -9.40 -14.01 -0.09
CA ASN A 89 -8.22 -14.87 -0.16
C ASN A 89 -7.29 -14.54 1.02
N SER A 90 -6.68 -15.57 1.60
CA SER A 90 -5.79 -15.47 2.74
C SER A 90 -4.62 -16.45 2.63
N THR A 91 -4.00 -16.53 1.46
CA THR A 91 -2.77 -17.27 1.24
C THR A 91 -1.60 -16.41 1.71
N TYR A 92 -0.85 -16.90 2.69
CA TYR A 92 0.29 -16.21 3.27
C TYR A 92 1.58 -16.92 2.89
N GLY A 93 2.60 -16.16 2.51
CA GLY A 93 3.96 -16.66 2.28
C GLY A 93 4.58 -17.30 3.52
N ALA A 94 5.75 -17.91 3.36
CA ALA A 94 6.50 -18.49 4.46
C ALA A 94 6.89 -17.44 5.51
N GLU A 95 7.21 -17.90 6.72
CA GLU A 95 7.89 -17.07 7.71
C GLU A 95 9.25 -16.63 7.16
N ASP A 96 9.66 -15.42 7.50
CA ASP A 96 10.89 -14.77 7.01
C ASP A 96 10.98 -14.67 5.47
N PHE A 97 9.82 -14.67 4.77
CA PHE A 97 9.80 -14.43 3.34
C PHE A 97 10.35 -13.03 3.00
N ASP A 98 11.28 -12.98 2.06
CA ASP A 98 11.86 -11.72 1.59
C ASP A 98 11.06 -11.17 0.42
N SER A 99 10.28 -10.12 0.67
CA SER A 99 9.47 -9.43 -0.33
C SER A 99 10.35 -8.63 -1.30
N LEU A 100 9.88 -8.42 -2.53
CA LEU A 100 10.52 -7.46 -3.43
C LEU A 100 10.33 -6.00 -2.99
N PHE A 101 9.36 -5.72 -2.14
CA PHE A 101 9.32 -4.44 -1.47
C PHE A 101 10.54 -4.30 -0.58
N ASN A 102 11.14 -3.10 -0.59
CA ASN A 102 12.33 -2.80 0.21
C ASN A 102 13.60 -3.58 -0.19
N ASN A 103 13.73 -3.97 -1.45
CA ASN A 103 14.96 -4.54 -1.98
C ASN A 103 15.48 -3.71 -3.18
N THR A 104 16.46 -4.23 -3.92
CA THR A 104 17.08 -3.54 -5.07
C THR A 104 16.24 -3.57 -6.35
N THR A 105 15.08 -4.23 -6.35
CA THR A 105 14.14 -4.21 -7.47
C THR A 105 13.52 -2.82 -7.59
N ALA A 106 13.32 -2.34 -8.83
CA ALA A 106 12.70 -1.04 -9.05
C ALA A 106 11.30 -0.98 -8.43
N GLN A 107 11.04 0.09 -7.68
CA GLN A 107 9.79 0.34 -6.97
C GLN A 107 8.98 1.38 -7.76
N TYR A 108 7.67 1.16 -7.86
CA TYR A 108 6.77 2.03 -8.61
C TYR A 108 5.56 2.42 -7.77
N ILE A 109 5.13 3.66 -7.90
CA ILE A 109 3.89 4.18 -7.31
C ILE A 109 2.91 4.46 -8.44
N GLY A 110 1.72 3.87 -8.38
CA GLY A 110 0.68 4.07 -9.37
C GLY A 110 0.87 3.33 -10.69
N SER A 111 1.82 2.39 -10.78
CA SER A 111 2.04 1.56 -11.98
C SER A 111 2.86 0.30 -11.66
N THR A 112 3.09 -0.55 -12.68
CA THR A 112 4.09 -1.63 -12.63
C THR A 112 5.40 -1.26 -13.33
N GLY A 113 5.56 0.02 -13.72
CA GLY A 113 6.68 0.48 -14.54
C GLY A 113 6.48 0.28 -16.05
N SER A 114 5.60 -0.62 -16.47
CA SER A 114 5.28 -0.88 -17.89
C SER A 114 3.79 -0.87 -18.20
N GLY A 115 2.94 -0.68 -17.19
CA GLY A 115 1.47 -0.70 -17.32
C GLY A 115 0.79 -0.69 -15.95
N GLY A 116 -0.46 -1.15 -15.85
CA GLY A 116 -1.22 -1.22 -14.60
C GLY A 116 -1.41 0.14 -13.92
N TYR A 117 -1.53 1.21 -14.71
CA TYR A 117 -1.59 2.59 -14.20
C TYR A 117 -2.81 2.80 -13.31
N PHE A 118 -2.58 3.42 -12.16
CA PHE A 118 -3.66 3.81 -11.27
C PHE A 118 -4.51 4.93 -11.89
N ASN A 119 -5.77 4.64 -12.12
CA ASN A 119 -6.73 5.63 -12.63
C ASN A 119 -7.43 6.31 -11.46
N GLY A 120 -6.83 7.34 -10.90
CA GLY A 120 -7.37 8.03 -9.74
C GLY A 120 -6.43 9.08 -9.15
N LEU A 121 -6.68 9.41 -7.90
CA LEU A 121 -5.90 10.38 -7.14
C LEU A 121 -5.25 9.69 -5.94
N MET A 122 -3.99 9.97 -5.71
CA MET A 122 -3.24 9.57 -4.51
C MET A 122 -2.67 10.79 -3.82
N SER A 123 -2.54 10.71 -2.50
CA SER A 123 -1.90 11.75 -1.70
C SER A 123 -1.39 11.14 -0.41
N TYR A 124 -0.35 11.72 0.16
CA TYR A 124 0.25 11.30 1.43
C TYR A 124 0.64 9.82 1.43
N THR A 125 1.44 9.42 0.47
CA THR A 125 1.98 8.06 0.38
C THR A 125 3.19 7.92 1.28
N ALA A 126 3.14 6.96 2.22
CA ALA A 126 4.21 6.64 3.14
C ALA A 126 4.65 5.18 2.97
N PHE A 127 5.95 4.95 3.05
CA PHE A 127 6.55 3.64 3.22
C PHE A 127 7.45 3.67 4.44
N VAL A 128 7.35 2.65 5.30
CA VAL A 128 8.18 2.51 6.48
C VAL A 128 8.97 1.21 6.38
N ASP A 129 10.27 1.34 6.54
CA ASP A 129 11.24 0.24 6.48
C ASP A 129 11.61 -0.23 7.89
N GLY A 130 11.62 -1.55 8.10
CA GLY A 130 12.12 -2.21 9.30
C GLY A 130 11.21 -2.19 10.52
N THR A 131 10.05 -1.51 10.47
CA THR A 131 9.09 -1.46 11.58
C THR A 131 7.67 -1.41 11.03
N THR A 132 6.76 -2.19 11.61
CA THR A 132 5.35 -2.14 11.26
C THR A 132 4.58 -1.19 12.17
N TYR A 133 3.71 -0.37 11.57
CA TYR A 133 2.80 0.53 12.25
C TYR A 133 1.37 0.25 11.81
N ASP A 134 0.44 0.30 12.75
CA ASP A 134 -0.98 0.25 12.42
C ASP A 134 -1.50 1.60 11.91
N ALA A 135 -2.76 1.65 11.48
CA ALA A 135 -3.34 2.85 10.90
C ALA A 135 -3.39 4.05 11.85
N SER A 136 -3.37 3.86 13.19
CA SER A 136 -3.47 4.94 14.17
C SER A 136 -2.25 5.87 14.18
N TYR A 137 -1.12 5.40 13.68
CA TYR A 137 0.08 6.22 13.49
C TYR A 137 -0.09 7.22 12.34
N PHE A 138 -0.88 6.88 11.32
CA PHE A 138 -1.07 7.66 10.08
C PHE A 138 -2.41 8.43 10.03
N GLY A 139 -3.31 8.17 10.98
CA GLY A 139 -4.60 8.85 11.04
C GLY A 139 -5.22 8.76 12.41
N GLU A 140 -6.38 9.38 12.55
CA GLU A 140 -7.17 9.41 13.78
C GLU A 140 -8.64 9.61 13.46
N THR A 141 -9.53 9.15 14.34
CA THR A 141 -10.95 9.47 14.25
C THR A 141 -11.21 10.83 14.87
N ASN A 142 -11.78 11.76 14.12
CA ASN A 142 -12.21 13.05 14.65
C ASN A 142 -13.31 12.83 15.68
N ALA A 143 -13.08 13.23 16.93
CA ALA A 143 -13.98 12.96 18.04
C ALA A 143 -15.35 13.65 17.91
N ALA A 144 -15.42 14.78 17.18
CA ALA A 144 -16.67 15.53 17.01
C ALA A 144 -17.55 14.97 15.87
N THR A 145 -16.94 14.40 14.82
CA THR A 145 -17.65 13.96 13.61
C THR A 145 -17.68 12.44 13.43
N GLY A 146 -16.85 11.69 14.15
CA GLY A 146 -16.66 10.26 13.95
C GLY A 146 -15.94 9.89 12.63
N ILE A 147 -15.49 10.88 11.86
CA ILE A 147 -14.86 10.66 10.56
C ILE A 147 -13.35 10.41 10.72
N TRP A 148 -12.82 9.41 10.03
CA TRP A 148 -11.40 9.16 9.97
C TRP A 148 -10.68 10.27 9.21
N LYS A 149 -9.59 10.77 9.77
CA LYS A 149 -8.77 11.85 9.21
C LYS A 149 -7.31 11.40 9.19
N ILE A 150 -6.61 11.61 8.08
CA ILE A 150 -5.17 11.35 7.97
C ILE A 150 -4.37 12.39 8.77
N LYS A 151 -3.22 11.96 9.28
CA LYS A 151 -2.18 12.84 9.82
C LYS A 151 -1.28 13.30 8.67
N THR A 152 -1.18 14.60 8.49
CA THR A 152 -0.32 15.19 7.44
C THR A 152 1.15 15.22 7.81
N SER A 153 1.48 14.82 9.04
CA SER A 153 2.83 14.67 9.57
C SER A 153 2.83 13.52 10.58
N PRO A 154 2.85 12.26 10.11
CA PRO A 154 2.89 11.10 10.99
C PRO A 154 4.17 11.09 11.85
N SER A 155 4.04 10.70 13.12
CA SER A 155 5.19 10.55 14.02
C SER A 155 5.64 9.10 14.00
N VAL A 156 6.44 8.75 12.99
CA VAL A 156 7.01 7.41 12.77
C VAL A 156 8.49 7.51 12.43
N THR A 157 9.23 6.43 12.65
CA THR A 157 10.59 6.27 12.14
C THR A 157 10.51 5.58 10.79
N TYR A 158 10.89 6.28 9.71
CA TYR A 158 10.74 5.76 8.35
C TYR A 158 11.73 4.65 7.99
N GLY A 159 12.83 4.49 8.77
CA GLY A 159 13.92 3.57 8.42
C GLY A 159 14.77 4.11 7.26
N THR A 160 15.74 3.32 6.79
CA THR A 160 16.70 3.79 5.77
C THR A 160 16.07 3.96 4.39
N ASN A 161 15.20 3.03 4.00
CA ASN A 161 14.57 3.01 2.68
C ASN A 161 13.14 3.58 2.69
N GLY A 162 12.66 4.01 3.86
CA GLY A 162 11.33 4.60 4.00
C GLY A 162 11.24 5.99 3.41
N PHE A 163 10.03 6.40 3.04
CA PHE A 163 9.75 7.71 2.47
C PHE A 163 8.37 8.25 2.89
N PHE A 164 8.17 9.55 2.71
CA PHE A 164 6.87 10.20 2.88
C PHE A 164 6.65 11.24 1.77
N LEU A 165 5.82 10.88 0.81
CA LEU A 165 5.47 11.74 -0.32
C LEU A 165 4.12 12.42 -0.05
N LYS A 166 4.11 13.74 0.01
CA LYS A 166 2.86 14.53 0.11
C LYS A 166 2.12 14.59 -1.22
N MET A 167 2.84 14.33 -2.31
CA MET A 167 2.35 14.41 -3.69
C MET A 167 1.86 15.82 -4.05
N ASP A 168 2.64 16.84 -3.67
CA ASP A 168 2.39 18.21 -4.04
C ASP A 168 2.53 18.39 -5.55
N THR A 169 1.68 19.23 -6.14
CA THR A 169 1.62 19.41 -7.61
C THR A 169 2.92 19.87 -8.25
N SER A 170 3.77 20.60 -7.51
CA SER A 170 5.08 21.09 -7.99
C SER A 170 6.19 20.04 -7.88
N SER A 171 6.05 19.08 -7.01
CA SER A 171 7.07 18.07 -6.69
C SER A 171 6.46 16.78 -6.17
N PRO A 172 5.67 16.07 -6.99
CA PRO A 172 4.86 14.93 -6.50
C PRO A 172 5.69 13.76 -5.94
N GLY A 173 6.92 13.58 -6.42
CA GLY A 173 7.82 12.53 -5.96
C GLY A 173 8.78 12.93 -4.84
N SER A 174 8.70 14.17 -4.33
CA SER A 174 9.63 14.66 -3.30
C SER A 174 9.38 13.94 -1.96
N ASP A 175 10.44 13.34 -1.42
CA ASP A 175 10.42 12.73 -0.10
C ASP A 175 10.59 13.78 1.00
N THR A 176 9.69 13.75 1.96
CA THR A 176 9.70 14.65 3.14
C THR A 176 9.91 13.89 4.45
N SER A 177 10.31 12.62 4.39
CA SER A 177 10.67 11.81 5.58
C SER A 177 11.99 12.23 6.23
N GLY A 178 12.87 12.87 5.47
CA GLY A 178 14.24 13.19 5.85
C GLY A 178 15.30 12.20 5.32
N ASN A 179 14.88 11.17 4.56
CA ASN A 179 15.79 10.17 3.99
C ASN A 179 16.23 10.48 2.54
N ASP A 180 15.61 11.47 1.89
CA ASP A 180 15.86 11.85 0.49
C ASP A 180 15.56 10.72 -0.54
N ASN A 181 14.69 9.77 -0.21
CA ASN A 181 14.25 8.69 -1.08
C ASN A 181 13.19 9.19 -2.09
N THR A 182 13.60 10.11 -2.96
CA THR A 182 12.73 10.81 -3.91
C THR A 182 12.41 9.96 -5.14
N PHE A 183 11.16 9.98 -5.58
CA PHE A 183 10.69 9.33 -6.79
C PHE A 183 10.71 10.28 -7.98
N THR A 184 11.05 9.76 -9.16
CA THR A 184 10.91 10.51 -10.42
C THR A 184 9.47 10.40 -10.90
N ALA A 185 8.78 11.54 -11.03
CA ALA A 185 7.48 11.57 -11.65
C ALA A 185 7.60 11.31 -13.15
N SER A 186 6.76 10.42 -13.69
CA SER A 186 6.65 10.11 -15.12
C SER A 186 5.19 10.13 -15.53
N GLY A 187 4.87 10.69 -16.69
CA GLY A 187 3.52 10.78 -17.23
C GLY A 187 3.53 11.09 -18.70
#